data_75870e8045beb47c6263e1612f2a995b
#
_entry.id   75870e8045beb47c6263e1612f2a995b
#
_cell.length_a   1.000
_cell.length_b   1.000
_cell.length_c   1.000
_cell.angle_alpha   90.00
_cell.angle_beta   90.00
_cell.angle_gamma   90.00
#
_symmetry.space_group_name_H-M   'P 1'
#
loop_
_entity.id
_entity.type
_entity.pdbx_description
1 polymer ?
#
loop_
_entity_poly.entity_id
_entity_poly.type
_entity_poly.pdbx_seq_one_letter_code
_entity_poly.pdbx_strand_id
1 'polypeptide(L)'
;MTPRQQHIIDWLKLQPTISFSTLFTILGSDTSERTLKRDLTDLVTAGVLTTTGGGRSLVYQLTTSGRFFIPIDATSYGAAEPDVRPGTLASYQFDLWENWPQTLFSNNELANLAHNTDTYQERVATQSPDIRSKELERFIIELSWKSSRIEGNTYTLLDTELLLRDGISSKSNTPEETTMILNHKISFDFVLEQTTHGTTLTRGFVEHVHTLLMTGLLTDIGLRKSAVGITGSTYRPLDNQFQIAEELDTCIAKINQLKHGYDKALTALLGISYLQPFVDGNKRTARLITNALLLSNQLAPLSYRNVDEVQYRAALLAFYEQLSVLPMKQIFIEQYIFATEHYS
;
A
#
# COMPACT_ATOMS: atom_id res chain seq x y z
N MET A 1 -15.79 18.47 6.42
CA MET A 1 -16.81 17.48 6.81
C MET A 1 -17.30 17.80 8.22
N THR A 2 -18.59 17.79 8.46
CA THR A 2 -19.16 18.02 9.81
C THR A 2 -19.17 16.71 10.62
N PRO A 3 -19.24 16.77 11.98
CA PRO A 3 -19.34 15.55 12.79
C PRO A 3 -20.51 14.63 12.40
N ARG A 4 -21.63 15.22 11.97
CA ARG A 4 -22.80 14.47 11.53
C ARG A 4 -22.58 13.79 10.18
N GLN A 5 -21.93 14.46 9.22
CA GLN A 5 -21.51 13.83 7.95
C GLN A 5 -20.54 12.68 8.21
N GLN A 6 -19.65 12.81 9.17
CA GLN A 6 -18.78 11.71 9.58
C GLN A 6 -19.58 10.53 10.14
N HIS A 7 -20.60 10.77 10.97
CA HIS A 7 -21.49 9.73 11.50
C HIS A 7 -22.22 8.97 10.36
N ILE A 8 -22.68 9.68 9.33
CA ILE A 8 -23.30 9.03 8.14
C ILE A 8 -22.30 8.09 7.47
N ILE A 9 -21.06 8.53 7.28
CA ILE A 9 -20.00 7.73 6.68
C ILE A 9 -19.66 6.52 7.56
N ASP A 10 -19.57 6.71 8.88
CA ASP A 10 -19.27 5.62 9.81
C ASP A 10 -20.32 4.50 9.75
N TRP A 11 -21.59 4.84 9.55
CA TRP A 11 -22.63 3.84 9.32
C TRP A 11 -22.49 3.15 7.96
N LEU A 12 -22.15 3.89 6.90
CA LEU A 12 -21.97 3.34 5.56
C LEU A 12 -20.70 2.50 5.40
N LYS A 13 -19.74 2.61 6.34
CA LYS A 13 -18.64 1.63 6.44
C LYS A 13 -19.12 0.25 6.89
N LEU A 14 -20.15 0.22 7.72
CA LEU A 14 -20.68 -1.01 8.32
C LEU A 14 -21.72 -1.71 7.43
N GLN A 15 -22.37 -0.93 6.56
CA GLN A 15 -23.44 -1.40 5.68
C GLN A 15 -23.24 -0.85 4.28
N PRO A 16 -23.37 -1.68 3.22
CA PRO A 16 -23.11 -1.23 1.85
C PRO A 16 -24.07 -0.14 1.38
N THR A 17 -25.31 -0.15 1.87
CA THR A 17 -26.35 0.83 1.52
C THR A 17 -27.20 1.21 2.72
N ILE A 18 -27.72 2.44 2.73
CA ILE A 18 -28.63 2.90 3.78
C ILE A 18 -29.71 3.81 3.20
N SER A 19 -30.96 3.65 3.68
CA SER A 19 -32.06 4.52 3.29
C SER A 19 -32.06 5.82 4.11
N PHE A 20 -32.72 6.87 3.57
CA PHE A 20 -32.96 8.12 4.31
C PHE A 20 -33.69 7.88 5.63
N SER A 21 -34.76 7.06 5.61
CA SER A 21 -35.55 6.77 6.82
C SER A 21 -34.73 6.06 7.90
N THR A 22 -33.88 5.11 7.51
CA THR A 22 -33.00 4.42 8.44
C THR A 22 -31.98 5.38 9.07
N LEU A 23 -31.32 6.23 8.25
CA LEU A 23 -30.39 7.25 8.74
C LEU A 23 -31.09 8.25 9.69
N PHE A 24 -32.30 8.69 9.34
CA PHE A 24 -33.05 9.62 10.16
C PHE A 24 -33.41 9.02 11.53
N THR A 25 -33.77 7.73 11.55
CA THR A 25 -34.03 7.00 12.79
C THR A 25 -32.76 6.86 13.65
N ILE A 26 -31.61 6.55 13.04
CA ILE A 26 -30.34 6.33 13.71
C ILE A 26 -29.78 7.65 14.32
N LEU A 27 -29.85 8.74 13.56
CA LEU A 27 -29.32 10.05 14.00
C LEU A 27 -30.22 10.73 15.06
N GLY A 28 -31.43 10.21 15.25
CA GLY A 28 -32.32 10.59 16.35
C GLY A 28 -32.87 12.01 16.27
N SER A 29 -33.41 12.48 17.42
CA SER A 29 -34.11 13.75 17.56
C SER A 29 -33.28 15.01 17.37
N ASP A 30 -31.95 14.89 17.40
CA ASP A 30 -31.03 16.04 17.32
C ASP A 30 -30.79 16.53 15.88
N THR A 31 -31.35 15.83 14.89
CA THR A 31 -31.19 16.15 13.48
C THR A 31 -32.54 16.37 12.80
N SER A 32 -32.80 17.57 12.27
CA SER A 32 -34.00 17.79 11.48
C SER A 32 -33.90 17.09 10.11
N GLU A 33 -35.04 16.67 9.55
CA GLU A 33 -35.13 16.09 8.22
C GLU A 33 -34.48 16.97 7.15
N ARG A 34 -34.68 18.29 7.22
CA ARG A 34 -34.08 19.28 6.32
C ARG A 34 -32.54 19.28 6.43
N THR A 35 -32.03 19.15 7.65
CA THR A 35 -30.58 19.14 7.89
C THR A 35 -29.94 17.87 7.34
N LEU A 36 -30.56 16.71 7.58
CA LEU A 36 -30.05 15.45 7.03
C LEU A 36 -30.08 15.42 5.51
N LYS A 37 -31.18 15.93 4.89
CA LYS A 37 -31.26 16.04 3.41
C LYS A 37 -30.13 16.89 2.86
N ARG A 38 -29.80 18.03 3.51
CA ARG A 38 -28.69 18.88 3.10
C ARG A 38 -27.36 18.15 3.22
N ASP A 39 -27.08 17.50 4.34
CA ASP A 39 -25.82 16.77 4.54
C ASP A 39 -25.63 15.66 3.50
N LEU A 40 -26.69 14.90 3.19
CA LEU A 40 -26.65 13.88 2.15
C LEU A 40 -26.45 14.48 0.76
N THR A 41 -27.10 15.60 0.44
CA THR A 41 -26.90 16.32 -0.82
C THR A 41 -25.46 16.82 -0.95
N ASP A 42 -24.92 17.38 0.12
CA ASP A 42 -23.53 17.87 0.15
C ASP A 42 -22.54 16.71 -0.09
N LEU A 43 -22.74 15.56 0.57
CA LEU A 43 -21.90 14.37 0.39
C LEU A 43 -22.01 13.76 -1.01
N VAL A 44 -23.20 13.76 -1.60
CA VAL A 44 -23.40 13.31 -2.99
C VAL A 44 -22.74 14.30 -3.98
N THR A 45 -22.91 15.59 -3.77
CA THR A 45 -22.30 16.64 -4.62
C THR A 45 -20.77 16.59 -4.52
N ALA A 46 -20.23 16.27 -3.33
CA ALA A 46 -18.80 16.10 -3.13
C ALA A 46 -18.25 14.76 -3.68
N GLY A 47 -19.10 13.90 -4.26
CA GLY A 47 -18.71 12.61 -4.80
C GLY A 47 -18.34 11.54 -3.74
N VAL A 48 -18.60 11.81 -2.46
CA VAL A 48 -18.36 10.86 -1.35
C VAL A 48 -19.43 9.76 -1.34
N LEU A 49 -20.67 10.14 -1.62
CA LEU A 49 -21.80 9.23 -1.72
C LEU A 49 -22.35 9.20 -3.14
N THR A 50 -22.95 8.09 -3.49
CA THR A 50 -23.86 7.96 -4.64
C THR A 50 -25.19 7.41 -4.20
N THR A 51 -26.18 7.49 -5.08
CA THR A 51 -27.54 7.01 -4.82
C THR A 51 -27.95 5.95 -5.82
N THR A 52 -28.69 4.94 -5.36
CA THR A 52 -29.32 3.91 -6.20
C THR A 52 -30.80 3.78 -5.88
N GLY A 53 -31.62 3.41 -6.87
CA GLY A 53 -33.08 3.36 -6.74
C GLY A 53 -33.74 4.72 -6.94
N GLY A 54 -35.04 4.82 -6.61
CA GLY A 54 -35.81 6.04 -6.75
C GLY A 54 -37.03 6.07 -5.81
N GLY A 55 -37.50 7.26 -5.44
CA GLY A 55 -38.62 7.43 -4.53
C GLY A 55 -38.39 6.75 -3.18
N ARG A 56 -39.26 5.80 -2.81
CA ARG A 56 -39.15 5.10 -1.52
C ARG A 56 -38.03 4.07 -1.46
N SER A 57 -37.50 3.63 -2.61
CA SER A 57 -36.38 2.68 -2.69
C SER A 57 -34.99 3.36 -2.81
N LEU A 58 -34.94 4.69 -2.69
CA LEU A 58 -33.67 5.42 -2.74
C LEU A 58 -32.78 5.06 -1.56
N VAL A 59 -31.58 4.59 -1.86
CA VAL A 59 -30.54 4.30 -0.87
C VAL A 59 -29.25 5.02 -1.23
N TYR A 60 -28.46 5.33 -0.21
CA TYR A 60 -27.14 5.95 -0.31
C TYR A 60 -26.06 4.90 -0.09
N GLN A 61 -24.95 5.04 -0.79
CA GLN A 61 -23.75 4.19 -0.64
C GLN A 61 -22.49 4.99 -0.82
N LEU A 62 -21.39 4.55 -0.23
CA LEU A 62 -20.07 5.14 -0.44
C LEU A 62 -19.61 4.87 -1.88
N THR A 63 -19.07 5.91 -2.51
CA THR A 63 -18.34 5.76 -3.78
C THR A 63 -16.94 5.20 -3.53
N THR A 64 -16.26 4.72 -4.56
CA THR A 64 -14.85 4.33 -4.50
C THR A 64 -13.98 5.50 -4.02
N SER A 65 -14.15 6.70 -4.57
CA SER A 65 -13.43 7.90 -4.12
C SER A 65 -13.77 8.30 -2.68
N GLY A 66 -15.01 8.09 -2.24
CA GLY A 66 -15.45 8.38 -0.88
C GLY A 66 -14.82 7.48 0.19
N ARG A 67 -14.27 6.33 -0.22
CA ARG A 67 -13.64 5.36 0.70
C ARG A 67 -12.18 5.68 1.02
N PHE A 68 -11.42 6.30 0.11
CA PHE A 68 -9.96 6.44 0.25
C PHE A 68 -9.50 7.10 1.55
N PHE A 69 -10.23 8.10 2.03
CA PHE A 69 -9.82 8.88 3.21
C PHE A 69 -10.73 8.64 4.43
N ILE A 70 -11.36 7.48 4.50
CA ILE A 70 -12.14 7.08 5.67
C ILE A 70 -11.20 6.60 6.77
N PRO A 71 -11.25 7.17 7.98
CA PRO A 71 -10.48 6.68 9.11
C PRO A 71 -10.93 5.28 9.52
N ILE A 72 -9.97 4.36 9.60
CA ILE A 72 -10.17 2.99 10.08
C ILE A 72 -9.09 2.71 11.12
N ASP A 73 -9.49 2.22 12.29
CA ASP A 73 -8.56 1.56 13.20
C ASP A 73 -8.20 0.20 12.61
N ALA A 74 -7.11 0.18 11.84
CA ALA A 74 -6.69 -1.01 11.12
C ALA A 74 -6.34 -2.18 12.06
N THR A 75 -5.81 -1.88 13.25
CA THR A 75 -5.45 -2.92 14.23
C THR A 75 -6.70 -3.62 14.75
N SER A 76 -7.69 -2.88 15.21
CA SER A 76 -8.97 -3.44 15.65
C SER A 76 -9.72 -4.13 14.50
N TYR A 77 -9.68 -3.55 13.28
CA TYR A 77 -10.29 -4.14 12.09
C TYR A 77 -9.62 -5.47 11.71
N GLY A 78 -8.29 -5.52 11.67
CA GLY A 78 -7.52 -6.71 11.32
C GLY A 78 -7.59 -7.82 12.38
N ALA A 79 -7.84 -7.47 13.65
CA ALA A 79 -7.99 -8.46 14.73
C ALA A 79 -9.34 -9.21 14.68
N ALA A 80 -10.35 -8.65 14.02
CA ALA A 80 -11.63 -9.33 13.84
C ALA A 80 -11.52 -10.48 12.83
N GLU A 81 -12.29 -11.55 13.03
CA GLU A 81 -12.38 -12.66 12.07
C GLU A 81 -12.85 -12.17 10.69
N PRO A 82 -12.29 -12.68 9.59
CA PRO A 82 -12.58 -12.19 8.23
C PRO A 82 -14.08 -12.11 7.90
N ASP A 83 -14.82 -13.16 8.25
CA ASP A 83 -16.24 -13.31 7.89
C ASP A 83 -17.19 -12.39 8.68
N VAL A 84 -16.71 -11.79 9.78
CA VAL A 84 -17.52 -10.88 10.60
C VAL A 84 -17.12 -9.41 10.47
N ARG A 85 -16.12 -9.09 9.65
CA ARG A 85 -15.71 -7.70 9.41
C ARG A 85 -16.80 -6.96 8.66
N PRO A 86 -17.24 -5.82 9.17
CA PRO A 86 -18.35 -5.09 8.54
C PRO A 86 -17.91 -4.37 7.26
N GLY A 87 -18.83 -4.27 6.30
CA GLY A 87 -18.66 -3.42 5.11
C GLY A 87 -17.58 -3.84 4.13
N THR A 88 -17.11 -5.09 4.21
CA THR A 88 -16.02 -5.62 3.38
C THR A 88 -16.40 -5.62 1.90
N LEU A 89 -15.50 -5.07 1.08
CA LEU A 89 -15.53 -5.22 -0.38
C LEU A 89 -14.90 -6.58 -0.74
N ALA A 90 -15.74 -7.51 -1.15
CA ALA A 90 -15.29 -8.89 -1.40
C ALA A 90 -14.62 -9.09 -2.76
N SER A 91 -14.66 -8.10 -3.66
CA SER A 91 -14.16 -8.21 -5.03
C SER A 91 -13.41 -6.97 -5.48
N TYR A 92 -12.59 -7.13 -6.51
CA TYR A 92 -11.84 -6.05 -7.14
C TYR A 92 -12.78 -4.94 -7.64
N GLN A 93 -12.39 -3.68 -7.43
CA GLN A 93 -13.14 -2.49 -7.87
C GLN A 93 -12.51 -1.94 -9.15
N PHE A 94 -13.18 -2.14 -10.28
CA PHE A 94 -12.68 -1.74 -11.61
C PHE A 94 -12.61 -0.22 -11.81
N ASP A 95 -13.40 0.53 -11.06
CA ASP A 95 -13.39 1.99 -11.08
C ASP A 95 -12.31 2.62 -10.16
N LEU A 96 -11.46 1.79 -9.55
CA LEU A 96 -10.44 2.21 -8.59
C LEU A 96 -9.51 3.28 -9.18
N TRP A 97 -8.93 3.01 -10.34
CA TRP A 97 -7.92 3.88 -10.95
C TRP A 97 -8.51 5.14 -11.56
N GLU A 98 -9.73 5.08 -12.08
CA GLU A 98 -10.47 6.25 -12.55
C GLU A 98 -10.72 7.23 -11.40
N ASN A 99 -11.11 6.71 -10.25
CA ASN A 99 -11.40 7.48 -9.04
C ASN A 99 -10.17 7.77 -8.18
N TRP A 100 -8.97 7.27 -8.51
CA TRP A 100 -7.78 7.45 -7.71
C TRP A 100 -7.40 8.93 -7.60
N PRO A 101 -7.17 9.48 -6.39
CA PRO A 101 -6.91 10.89 -6.20
C PRO A 101 -5.57 11.32 -6.83
N GLN A 102 -5.44 12.61 -7.14
CA GLN A 102 -4.20 13.18 -7.68
C GLN A 102 -3.10 13.29 -6.60
N THR A 103 -3.47 13.33 -5.34
CA THR A 103 -2.56 13.25 -4.20
C THR A 103 -3.22 12.50 -3.05
N LEU A 104 -2.42 11.72 -2.35
CA LEU A 104 -2.81 10.97 -1.14
C LEU A 104 -2.49 11.76 0.14
N PHE A 105 -1.63 12.78 0.01
CA PHE A 105 -1.12 13.55 1.12
C PHE A 105 -1.72 14.95 1.17
N SER A 106 -1.97 15.45 2.37
CA SER A 106 -2.32 16.85 2.59
C SER A 106 -1.10 17.76 2.34
N ASN A 107 -1.34 19.06 2.14
CA ASN A 107 -0.25 20.04 1.97
C ASN A 107 0.73 20.03 3.15
N ASN A 108 0.24 19.86 4.38
CA ASN A 108 1.08 19.81 5.57
C ASN A 108 1.95 18.54 5.60
N GLU A 109 1.39 17.38 5.22
CA GLU A 109 2.14 16.13 5.12
C GLU A 109 3.21 16.22 4.03
N LEU A 110 2.89 16.80 2.86
CA LEU A 110 3.88 17.02 1.79
C LEU A 110 4.99 17.97 2.22
N ALA A 111 4.67 19.06 2.91
CA ALA A 111 5.67 20.00 3.43
C ALA A 111 6.59 19.33 4.46
N ASN A 112 6.06 18.48 5.34
CA ASN A 112 6.85 17.73 6.31
C ASN A 112 7.77 16.72 5.62
N LEU A 113 7.25 15.94 4.66
CA LEU A 113 8.05 14.99 3.88
C LEU A 113 9.16 15.68 3.09
N ALA A 114 8.86 16.84 2.48
CA ALA A 114 9.85 17.63 1.74
C ALA A 114 10.98 18.15 2.67
N HIS A 115 10.63 18.70 3.83
CA HIS A 115 11.61 19.15 4.81
C HIS A 115 12.57 18.02 5.26
N ASN A 116 12.01 16.83 5.54
CA ASN A 116 12.83 15.67 5.88
C ASN A 116 13.73 15.22 4.70
N THR A 117 13.23 15.34 3.47
CA THR A 117 14.01 15.06 2.26
C THR A 117 15.19 16.01 2.11
N ASP A 118 14.96 17.32 2.29
CA ASP A 118 16.01 18.33 2.18
C ASP A 118 17.15 18.05 3.20
N THR A 119 16.77 17.78 4.45
CA THR A 119 17.72 17.41 5.52
C THR A 119 18.52 16.15 5.19
N TYR A 120 17.84 15.12 4.64
CA TYR A 120 18.47 13.89 4.19
C TYR A 120 19.48 14.15 3.06
N GLN A 121 19.09 14.91 2.03
CA GLN A 121 19.93 15.22 0.88
C GLN A 121 21.16 16.04 1.28
N GLU A 122 21.02 17.03 2.17
CA GLU A 122 22.14 17.81 2.72
C GLU A 122 23.15 16.90 3.42
N ARG A 123 22.66 15.95 4.23
CA ARG A 123 23.53 15.00 4.93
C ARG A 123 24.26 14.06 3.97
N VAL A 124 23.54 13.48 2.99
CA VAL A 124 24.14 12.61 1.97
C VAL A 124 25.19 13.35 1.15
N ALA A 125 24.96 14.63 0.81
CA ALA A 125 25.90 15.43 0.02
C ALA A 125 27.26 15.65 0.73
N THR A 126 27.28 15.67 2.06
CA THR A 126 28.48 15.89 2.87
C THR A 126 29.31 14.63 3.14
N GLN A 127 28.76 13.44 2.81
CA GLN A 127 29.43 12.17 3.11
C GLN A 127 30.48 11.76 2.06
N SER A 128 31.53 11.10 2.55
CA SER A 128 32.48 10.44 1.66
C SER A 128 31.85 9.23 0.92
N PRO A 129 32.42 8.86 -0.25
CA PRO A 129 31.95 7.67 -0.97
C PRO A 129 31.99 6.39 -0.11
N ASP A 130 33.01 6.24 0.74
CA ASP A 130 33.15 5.05 1.59
C ASP A 130 32.03 4.97 2.65
N ILE A 131 31.65 6.11 3.25
CA ILE A 131 30.54 6.16 4.20
C ILE A 131 29.24 5.83 3.50
N ARG A 132 28.97 6.42 2.34
CA ARG A 132 27.76 6.13 1.54
C ARG A 132 27.66 4.65 1.18
N SER A 133 28.76 4.01 0.78
CA SER A 133 28.78 2.58 0.47
C SER A 133 28.43 1.72 1.68
N LYS A 134 28.96 2.03 2.86
CA LYS A 134 28.64 1.31 4.12
C LYS A 134 27.20 1.51 4.54
N GLU A 135 26.68 2.73 4.43
CA GLU A 135 25.27 3.02 4.75
C GLU A 135 24.30 2.32 3.78
N LEU A 136 24.63 2.26 2.50
CA LEU A 136 23.86 1.50 1.50
C LEU A 136 23.90 0.00 1.80
N GLU A 137 25.04 -0.56 2.15
CA GLU A 137 25.16 -1.96 2.55
C GLU A 137 24.28 -2.26 3.78
N ARG A 138 24.35 -1.42 4.81
CA ARG A 138 23.51 -1.52 6.00
C ARG A 138 22.02 -1.47 5.63
N PHE A 139 21.64 -0.52 4.80
CA PHE A 139 20.27 -0.39 4.31
C PHE A 139 19.78 -1.66 3.59
N ILE A 140 20.60 -2.22 2.69
CA ILE A 140 20.27 -3.45 1.93
C ILE A 140 20.04 -4.64 2.89
N ILE A 141 20.89 -4.80 3.90
CA ILE A 141 20.76 -5.85 4.91
C ILE A 141 19.43 -5.70 5.66
N GLU A 142 19.14 -4.50 6.18
CA GLU A 142 17.96 -4.22 6.97
C GLU A 142 16.67 -4.34 6.14
N LEU A 143 16.68 -3.87 4.89
CA LEU A 143 15.57 -4.02 3.96
C LEU A 143 15.30 -5.49 3.62
N SER A 144 16.35 -6.25 3.25
CA SER A 144 16.23 -7.66 2.87
C SER A 144 15.70 -8.49 4.04
N TRP A 145 16.22 -8.24 5.23
CA TRP A 145 15.73 -8.86 6.47
C TRP A 145 14.27 -8.53 6.74
N LYS A 146 13.93 -7.24 6.85
CA LYS A 146 12.60 -6.84 7.32
C LYS A 146 11.51 -7.13 6.30
N SER A 147 11.79 -6.89 5.03
CA SER A 147 10.83 -7.19 3.96
C SER A 147 10.51 -8.69 3.88
N SER A 148 11.48 -9.56 4.11
CA SER A 148 11.29 -11.02 4.15
C SER A 148 10.56 -11.44 5.43
N ARG A 149 10.90 -10.84 6.58
CA ARG A 149 10.27 -11.13 7.87
C ARG A 149 8.77 -10.78 7.90
N ILE A 150 8.35 -9.69 7.28
CA ILE A 150 6.92 -9.34 7.10
C ILE A 150 6.16 -10.48 6.40
N GLU A 151 6.80 -11.22 5.51
CA GLU A 151 6.22 -12.38 4.79
C GLU A 151 6.45 -13.72 5.51
N GLY A 152 6.98 -13.72 6.73
CA GLY A 152 7.09 -14.91 7.56
C GLY A 152 8.48 -15.56 7.59
N ASN A 153 9.50 -14.99 6.95
CA ASN A 153 10.88 -15.44 7.06
C ASN A 153 11.37 -15.29 8.51
N THR A 154 12.10 -16.28 9.01
CA THR A 154 12.52 -16.34 10.42
C THR A 154 13.98 -15.93 10.65
N TYR A 155 14.72 -15.56 9.60
CA TYR A 155 16.08 -15.02 9.75
C TYR A 155 16.11 -13.85 10.75
N THR A 156 17.13 -13.85 11.62
CA THR A 156 17.42 -12.66 12.43
C THR A 156 18.18 -11.62 11.60
N LEU A 157 18.26 -10.38 12.09
CA LEU A 157 19.06 -9.34 11.43
C LEU A 157 20.54 -9.75 11.37
N LEU A 158 21.06 -10.34 12.44
CA LEU A 158 22.46 -10.80 12.50
C LEU A 158 22.71 -11.94 11.50
N ASP A 159 21.82 -12.96 11.41
CA ASP A 159 21.98 -14.03 10.43
C ASP A 159 21.90 -13.51 9.00
N THR A 160 21.05 -12.50 8.75
CA THR A 160 20.96 -11.84 7.45
C THR A 160 22.25 -11.09 7.11
N GLU A 161 22.87 -10.40 8.07
CA GLU A 161 24.13 -9.73 7.90
C GLU A 161 25.25 -10.73 7.56
N LEU A 162 25.39 -11.84 8.31
CA LEU A 162 26.36 -12.89 8.04
C LEU A 162 26.15 -13.52 6.66
N LEU A 163 24.90 -13.74 6.27
CA LEU A 163 24.58 -14.28 4.96
C LEU A 163 24.99 -13.33 3.83
N LEU A 164 24.63 -12.05 3.94
CA LEU A 164 24.85 -11.09 2.84
C LEU A 164 26.28 -10.58 2.74
N ARG A 165 27.04 -10.53 3.85
CA ARG A 165 28.45 -10.10 3.88
C ARG A 165 29.42 -11.27 3.66
N ASP A 166 29.22 -12.36 4.39
CA ASP A 166 30.20 -13.43 4.50
C ASP A 166 29.78 -14.70 3.75
N GLY A 167 28.54 -14.75 3.20
CA GLY A 167 28.00 -15.93 2.53
C GLY A 167 27.65 -17.08 3.49
N ILE A 168 27.56 -16.81 4.81
CA ILE A 168 27.32 -17.81 5.85
C ILE A 168 25.80 -17.96 6.07
N SER A 169 25.26 -19.09 5.61
CA SER A 169 23.84 -19.41 5.85
C SER A 169 23.59 -19.85 7.29
N SER A 170 22.46 -19.41 7.84
CA SER A 170 22.00 -19.87 9.17
C SER A 170 21.60 -21.35 9.11
N LYS A 171 22.02 -22.13 10.11
CA LYS A 171 21.70 -23.56 10.21
C LYS A 171 20.27 -23.83 10.70
N SER A 172 19.63 -22.84 11.28
CA SER A 172 18.26 -22.93 11.82
C SER A 172 17.18 -22.57 10.79
N ASN A 173 17.57 -22.05 9.64
CA ASN A 173 16.66 -21.56 8.60
C ASN A 173 16.64 -22.51 7.39
N THR A 174 15.55 -22.46 6.64
CA THR A 174 15.38 -23.30 5.44
C THR A 174 16.15 -22.74 4.24
N PRO A 175 16.43 -23.57 3.21
CA PRO A 175 17.01 -23.09 1.96
C PRO A 175 16.14 -22.04 1.26
N GLU A 176 14.81 -22.17 1.36
CA GLU A 176 13.84 -21.23 0.79
C GLU A 176 13.92 -19.86 1.49
N GLU A 177 14.04 -19.83 2.83
CA GLU A 177 14.23 -18.60 3.58
C GLU A 177 15.54 -17.91 3.23
N THR A 178 16.62 -18.67 3.06
CA THR A 178 17.93 -18.18 2.60
C THR A 178 17.83 -17.59 1.20
N THR A 179 17.20 -18.32 0.28
CA THR A 179 16.97 -17.87 -1.10
C THR A 179 16.14 -16.57 -1.14
N MET A 180 15.13 -16.45 -0.30
CA MET A 180 14.30 -15.25 -0.19
C MET A 180 15.14 -14.01 0.17
N ILE A 181 16.08 -14.11 1.11
CA ILE A 181 16.97 -13.01 1.50
C ILE A 181 17.93 -12.64 0.36
N LEU A 182 18.56 -13.63 -0.26
CA LEU A 182 19.51 -13.42 -1.37
C LEU A 182 18.81 -12.78 -2.58
N ASN A 183 17.65 -13.28 -2.96
CA ASN A 183 16.86 -12.74 -4.06
C ASN A 183 16.42 -11.29 -3.78
N HIS A 184 16.10 -10.96 -2.52
CA HIS A 184 15.71 -9.60 -2.16
C HIS A 184 16.86 -8.62 -2.38
N LYS A 185 18.10 -9.00 -1.98
CA LYS A 185 19.31 -8.22 -2.24
C LYS A 185 19.52 -8.04 -3.75
N ILE A 186 19.53 -9.13 -4.53
CA ILE A 186 19.73 -9.10 -5.99
C ILE A 186 18.70 -8.19 -6.67
N SER A 187 17.44 -8.30 -6.25
CA SER A 187 16.35 -7.48 -6.80
C SER A 187 16.52 -6.00 -6.46
N PHE A 188 17.01 -5.68 -5.27
CA PHE A 188 17.25 -4.29 -4.89
C PHE A 188 18.50 -3.71 -5.58
N ASP A 189 19.57 -4.49 -5.76
CA ASP A 189 20.75 -4.10 -6.56
C ASP A 189 20.31 -3.74 -7.99
N PHE A 190 19.46 -4.55 -8.61
CA PHE A 190 18.85 -4.23 -9.92
C PHE A 190 18.05 -2.93 -9.88
N VAL A 191 17.23 -2.71 -8.85
CA VAL A 191 16.47 -1.46 -8.67
C VAL A 191 17.43 -0.27 -8.60
N LEU A 192 18.52 -0.33 -7.84
CA LEU A 192 19.53 0.73 -7.74
C LEU A 192 20.16 1.05 -9.11
N GLU A 193 20.52 0.03 -9.88
CA GLU A 193 21.12 0.22 -11.20
C GLU A 193 20.16 0.90 -12.18
N GLN A 194 18.89 0.52 -12.16
CA GLN A 194 17.90 1.02 -13.11
C GLN A 194 17.32 2.39 -12.76
N THR A 195 17.43 2.83 -11.50
CA THR A 195 16.81 4.09 -11.04
C THR A 195 17.72 5.30 -11.10
N THR A 196 18.99 5.14 -11.51
CA THR A 196 19.97 6.25 -11.63
C THR A 196 19.58 7.35 -12.64
N HIS A 197 18.56 7.12 -13.49
CA HIS A 197 18.21 8.00 -14.63
C HIS A 197 16.72 8.45 -14.68
N GLY A 198 16.01 8.47 -13.56
CA GLY A 198 14.61 8.98 -13.56
C GLY A 198 13.64 8.08 -14.34
N THR A 199 13.64 6.81 -14.04
CA THR A 199 12.91 5.76 -14.76
C THR A 199 11.40 5.93 -14.68
N THR A 200 10.72 5.90 -15.81
CA THR A 200 9.25 5.72 -15.90
C THR A 200 8.93 4.25 -15.60
N LEU A 201 7.99 4.01 -14.70
CA LEU A 201 7.56 2.65 -14.36
C LEU A 201 6.90 1.97 -15.57
N THR A 202 7.28 0.72 -15.84
CA THR A 202 6.68 -0.11 -16.88
C THR A 202 6.30 -1.47 -16.33
N ARG A 203 5.36 -2.15 -16.99
CA ARG A 203 4.99 -3.53 -16.63
C ARG A 203 6.20 -4.47 -16.68
N GLY A 204 7.01 -4.37 -17.73
CA GLY A 204 8.23 -5.19 -17.84
C GLY A 204 9.20 -4.99 -16.68
N PHE A 205 9.33 -3.76 -16.14
CA PHE A 205 10.14 -3.51 -14.95
C PHE A 205 9.55 -4.21 -13.72
N VAL A 206 8.23 -4.12 -13.49
CA VAL A 206 7.54 -4.77 -12.35
C VAL A 206 7.68 -6.29 -12.43
N GLU A 207 7.45 -6.88 -13.61
CA GLU A 207 7.59 -8.32 -13.87
C GLU A 207 9.04 -8.80 -13.69
N HIS A 208 10.02 -7.99 -14.10
CA HIS A 208 11.44 -8.35 -13.95
C HIS A 208 11.87 -8.34 -12.47
N VAL A 209 11.49 -7.32 -11.70
CA VAL A 209 11.73 -7.27 -10.24
C VAL A 209 11.09 -8.48 -9.55
N HIS A 210 9.86 -8.84 -9.93
CA HIS A 210 9.21 -10.04 -9.42
C HIS A 210 9.97 -11.32 -9.80
N THR A 211 10.44 -11.42 -11.04
CA THR A 211 11.23 -12.57 -11.51
C THR A 211 12.48 -12.78 -10.66
N LEU A 212 13.23 -11.71 -10.41
CA LEU A 212 14.42 -11.76 -9.55
C LEU A 212 14.07 -12.20 -8.13
N LEU A 213 13.00 -11.65 -7.55
CA LEU A 213 12.54 -11.99 -6.20
C LEU A 213 12.15 -13.46 -6.06
N MET A 214 11.61 -14.09 -7.11
CA MET A 214 11.02 -15.42 -7.05
C MET A 214 11.88 -16.51 -7.70
N THR A 215 13.05 -16.17 -8.22
CA THR A 215 13.99 -17.14 -8.79
C THR A 215 14.33 -18.24 -7.76
N GLY A 216 14.11 -19.50 -8.13
CA GLY A 216 14.33 -20.66 -7.26
C GLY A 216 13.28 -20.87 -6.15
N LEU A 217 12.28 -19.96 -6.01
CA LEU A 217 11.17 -20.08 -5.07
C LEU A 217 9.86 -20.49 -5.74
N LEU A 218 9.66 -20.12 -7.01
CA LEU A 218 8.50 -20.51 -7.81
C LEU A 218 8.95 -21.09 -9.13
N THR A 219 8.12 -21.99 -9.67
CA THR A 219 8.28 -22.56 -11.01
C THR A 219 7.49 -21.80 -12.07
N ASP A 220 6.35 -21.21 -11.69
CA ASP A 220 5.50 -20.38 -12.58
C ASP A 220 5.71 -18.91 -12.26
N ILE A 221 6.53 -18.25 -13.09
CA ILE A 221 6.91 -16.84 -12.94
C ILE A 221 6.13 -16.01 -13.97
N GLY A 222 5.77 -14.79 -13.61
CA GLY A 222 5.00 -13.87 -14.43
C GLY A 222 3.57 -13.71 -13.97
N LEU A 223 2.74 -13.05 -14.78
CA LEU A 223 1.34 -12.80 -14.41
C LEU A 223 0.58 -14.12 -14.26
N ARG A 224 -0.08 -14.26 -13.11
CA ARG A 224 -0.83 -15.48 -12.79
C ARG A 224 -2.02 -15.72 -13.71
N LYS A 225 -2.34 -16.98 -13.89
CA LYS A 225 -3.44 -17.47 -14.73
C LYS A 225 -4.59 -18.06 -13.92
N SER A 226 -4.47 -18.04 -12.60
CA SER A 226 -5.43 -18.64 -11.67
C SER A 226 -5.79 -17.69 -10.55
N ALA A 227 -6.93 -17.94 -9.90
CA ALA A 227 -7.33 -17.25 -8.71
C ALA A 227 -6.30 -17.44 -7.57
N VAL A 228 -6.12 -16.41 -6.76
CA VAL A 228 -5.35 -16.45 -5.51
C VAL A 228 -6.22 -15.89 -4.39
N GLY A 229 -5.99 -16.37 -3.17
CA GLY A 229 -6.58 -15.80 -1.96
C GLY A 229 -5.56 -15.04 -1.15
N ILE A 230 -6.04 -14.13 -0.31
CA ILE A 230 -5.21 -13.43 0.68
C ILE A 230 -5.56 -14.02 2.05
N THR A 231 -4.56 -14.60 2.71
CA THR A 231 -4.74 -15.17 4.05
C THR A 231 -5.29 -14.11 5.01
N GLY A 232 -6.38 -14.45 5.69
CA GLY A 232 -7.03 -13.56 6.64
C GLY A 232 -7.91 -12.49 6.00
N SER A 233 -8.27 -12.62 4.71
CA SER A 233 -9.18 -11.69 4.01
C SER A 233 -10.24 -12.43 3.22
N THR A 234 -11.43 -11.83 3.13
CA THR A 234 -12.50 -12.27 2.22
C THR A 234 -12.41 -11.61 0.85
N TYR A 235 -11.53 -10.62 0.68
CA TYR A 235 -11.28 -9.97 -0.59
C TYR A 235 -10.70 -10.96 -1.62
N ARG A 236 -11.28 -10.97 -2.81
CA ARG A 236 -10.86 -11.80 -3.94
C ARG A 236 -10.30 -10.91 -5.05
N PRO A 237 -8.98 -10.97 -5.30
CA PRO A 237 -8.38 -10.33 -6.47
C PRO A 237 -8.93 -10.90 -7.78
N LEU A 238 -8.66 -10.20 -8.89
CA LEU A 238 -8.98 -10.69 -10.24
C LEU A 238 -8.41 -12.10 -10.46
N ASP A 239 -9.07 -12.92 -11.28
CA ASP A 239 -8.66 -14.29 -11.61
C ASP A 239 -8.34 -14.51 -13.10
N ASN A 240 -8.61 -13.52 -13.93
CA ASN A 240 -8.36 -13.54 -15.38
C ASN A 240 -7.04 -12.83 -15.72
N GLN A 241 -6.11 -13.55 -16.36
CA GLN A 241 -4.78 -13.04 -16.71
C GLN A 241 -4.82 -11.77 -17.58
N PHE A 242 -5.77 -11.68 -18.52
CA PHE A 242 -5.88 -10.50 -19.40
C PHE A 242 -6.36 -9.28 -18.61
N GLN A 243 -7.34 -9.44 -17.73
CA GLN A 243 -7.79 -8.37 -16.84
C GLN A 243 -6.68 -7.95 -15.87
N ILE A 244 -5.92 -8.91 -15.34
CA ILE A 244 -4.77 -8.62 -14.46
C ILE A 244 -3.73 -7.77 -15.20
N ALA A 245 -3.42 -8.12 -16.46
CA ALA A 245 -2.47 -7.37 -17.28
C ALA A 245 -2.98 -5.94 -17.57
N GLU A 246 -4.25 -5.80 -17.95
CA GLU A 246 -4.90 -4.51 -18.23
C GLU A 246 -4.93 -3.62 -17.00
N GLU A 247 -5.34 -4.15 -15.86
CA GLU A 247 -5.41 -3.40 -14.60
C GLU A 247 -4.01 -3.04 -14.05
N LEU A 248 -3.01 -3.89 -14.27
CA LEU A 248 -1.62 -3.55 -13.95
C LEU A 248 -1.11 -2.40 -14.82
N ASP A 249 -1.38 -2.42 -16.13
CA ASP A 249 -1.02 -1.32 -17.03
C ASP A 249 -1.75 -0.02 -16.64
N THR A 250 -3.02 -0.10 -16.26
CA THR A 250 -3.81 1.05 -15.79
C THR A 250 -3.27 1.62 -14.47
N CYS A 251 -2.93 0.76 -13.52
CA CYS A 251 -2.25 1.13 -12.27
C CYS A 251 -0.92 1.86 -12.55
N ILE A 252 -0.09 1.30 -13.42
CA ILE A 252 1.20 1.88 -13.81
C ILE A 252 1.03 3.22 -14.50
N ALA A 253 0.06 3.34 -15.41
CA ALA A 253 -0.26 4.60 -16.08
C ALA A 253 -0.68 5.68 -15.06
N LYS A 254 -1.52 5.32 -14.08
CA LYS A 254 -1.91 6.23 -13.00
C LYS A 254 -0.71 6.66 -12.15
N ILE A 255 0.17 5.73 -11.74
CA ILE A 255 1.39 6.03 -10.98
C ILE A 255 2.26 7.05 -11.74
N ASN A 256 2.47 6.83 -13.03
CA ASN A 256 3.29 7.72 -13.86
C ASN A 256 2.70 9.13 -14.00
N GLN A 257 1.38 9.29 -13.94
CA GLN A 257 0.68 10.58 -14.03
C GLN A 257 0.75 11.40 -12.73
N LEU A 258 0.98 10.77 -11.57
CA LEU A 258 1.07 11.47 -10.29
C LEU A 258 2.29 12.41 -10.27
N LYS A 259 2.16 13.56 -9.57
CA LYS A 259 3.20 14.59 -9.56
C LYS A 259 4.31 14.31 -8.56
N HIS A 260 3.94 13.93 -7.34
CA HIS A 260 4.89 13.77 -6.24
C HIS A 260 5.41 12.33 -6.16
N GLY A 261 6.70 12.17 -5.98
CA GLY A 261 7.34 10.86 -5.80
C GLY A 261 6.74 10.05 -4.65
N TYR A 262 6.31 10.72 -3.58
CA TYR A 262 5.63 10.09 -2.44
C TYR A 262 4.28 9.47 -2.86
N ASP A 263 3.48 10.20 -3.64
CA ASP A 263 2.21 9.69 -4.18
C ASP A 263 2.44 8.48 -5.08
N LYS A 264 3.43 8.56 -5.97
CA LYS A 264 3.81 7.44 -6.85
C LYS A 264 4.18 6.20 -6.04
N ALA A 265 5.03 6.37 -5.03
CA ALA A 265 5.54 5.29 -4.20
C ALA A 265 4.42 4.62 -3.37
N LEU A 266 3.58 5.40 -2.68
CA LEU A 266 2.46 4.86 -1.90
C LEU A 266 1.40 4.21 -2.80
N THR A 267 1.12 4.80 -3.97
CA THR A 267 0.19 4.21 -4.94
C THR A 267 0.68 2.85 -5.45
N ALA A 268 1.97 2.72 -5.74
CA ALA A 268 2.56 1.44 -6.15
C ALA A 268 2.48 0.39 -5.03
N LEU A 269 2.78 0.79 -3.78
CA LEU A 269 2.69 -0.09 -2.61
C LEU A 269 1.29 -0.68 -2.46
N LEU A 270 0.28 0.17 -2.49
CA LEU A 270 -1.12 -0.22 -2.34
C LEU A 270 -1.64 -0.95 -3.58
N GLY A 271 -1.40 -0.41 -4.77
CA GLY A 271 -1.97 -0.90 -6.02
C GLY A 271 -1.48 -2.30 -6.41
N ILE A 272 -0.17 -2.55 -6.38
CA ILE A 272 0.39 -3.88 -6.67
C ILE A 272 -0.06 -4.89 -5.61
N SER A 273 -0.09 -4.47 -4.32
CA SER A 273 -0.56 -5.33 -3.24
C SER A 273 -2.06 -5.65 -3.34
N TYR A 274 -2.89 -4.74 -3.86
CA TYR A 274 -4.32 -4.94 -4.07
C TYR A 274 -4.62 -5.83 -5.28
N LEU A 275 -3.97 -5.55 -6.41
CA LEU A 275 -4.17 -6.30 -7.65
C LEU A 275 -3.68 -7.75 -7.55
N GLN A 276 -2.64 -8.02 -6.73
CA GLN A 276 -2.03 -9.35 -6.62
C GLN A 276 -1.71 -9.97 -7.99
N PRO A 277 -0.88 -9.33 -8.84
CA PRO A 277 -0.69 -9.78 -10.23
C PRO A 277 0.03 -11.12 -10.35
N PHE A 278 0.69 -11.60 -9.30
CA PHE A 278 1.51 -12.82 -9.30
C PHE A 278 0.94 -13.88 -8.35
N VAL A 279 1.40 -15.12 -8.48
CA VAL A 279 0.98 -16.23 -7.60
C VAL A 279 1.45 -16.00 -6.16
N ASP A 280 2.68 -15.51 -5.98
CA ASP A 280 3.27 -15.10 -4.69
C ASP A 280 4.25 -13.94 -4.92
N GLY A 281 4.81 -13.36 -3.84
CA GLY A 281 5.80 -12.29 -3.90
C GLY A 281 5.21 -10.90 -4.16
N ASN A 282 3.90 -10.74 -4.26
CA ASN A 282 3.23 -9.48 -4.60
C ASN A 282 3.62 -8.32 -3.66
N LYS A 283 3.60 -8.55 -2.35
CA LYS A 283 3.92 -7.50 -1.36
C LYS A 283 5.41 -7.15 -1.36
N ARG A 284 6.30 -8.14 -1.55
CA ARG A 284 7.75 -7.91 -1.69
C ARG A 284 8.04 -7.09 -2.95
N THR A 285 7.43 -7.46 -4.08
CA THR A 285 7.49 -6.69 -5.33
C THR A 285 6.99 -5.26 -5.12
N ALA A 286 5.83 -5.08 -4.48
CA ALA A 286 5.27 -3.75 -4.19
C ALA A 286 6.26 -2.88 -3.39
N ARG A 287 6.92 -3.41 -2.35
CA ARG A 287 7.92 -2.66 -1.56
C ARG A 287 9.17 -2.29 -2.38
N LEU A 288 9.64 -3.17 -3.26
CA LEU A 288 10.78 -2.85 -4.13
C LEU A 288 10.42 -1.81 -5.21
N ILE A 289 9.22 -1.90 -5.80
CA ILE A 289 8.74 -0.88 -6.76
C ILE A 289 8.54 0.47 -6.05
N THR A 290 8.05 0.46 -4.79
CA THR A 290 7.99 1.67 -3.95
C THR A 290 9.36 2.32 -3.84
N ASN A 291 10.40 1.54 -3.52
CA ASN A 291 11.77 2.04 -3.41
C ASN A 291 12.33 2.49 -4.76
N ALA A 292 12.03 1.80 -5.85
CA ALA A 292 12.41 2.24 -7.20
C ALA A 292 11.84 3.63 -7.52
N LEU A 293 10.57 3.87 -7.18
CA LEU A 293 9.91 5.16 -7.40
C LEU A 293 10.45 6.26 -6.47
N LEU A 294 10.77 5.95 -5.22
CA LEU A 294 11.42 6.90 -4.32
C LEU A 294 12.79 7.29 -4.85
N LEU A 295 13.65 6.33 -5.17
CA LEU A 295 15.01 6.58 -5.70
C LEU A 295 14.98 7.34 -7.03
N SER A 296 14.07 7.00 -7.95
CA SER A 296 13.94 7.70 -9.24
C SER A 296 13.49 9.16 -9.10
N ASN A 297 12.91 9.51 -7.96
CA ASN A 297 12.53 10.88 -7.61
C ASN A 297 13.50 11.54 -6.59
N GLN A 298 14.69 10.96 -6.40
CA GLN A 298 15.73 11.46 -5.46
C GLN A 298 15.25 11.53 -4.00
N LEU A 299 14.39 10.62 -3.61
CA LEU A 299 13.84 10.48 -2.26
C LEU A 299 14.53 9.34 -1.51
N ALA A 300 14.50 9.38 -0.19
CA ALA A 300 15.06 8.33 0.66
C ALA A 300 14.26 7.01 0.48
N PRO A 301 14.93 5.87 0.26
CA PRO A 301 14.27 4.58 0.19
C PRO A 301 13.84 4.08 1.59
N LEU A 302 12.82 3.22 1.66
CA LEU A 302 12.25 2.67 2.89
C LEU A 302 12.83 1.29 3.21
N SER A 303 13.46 1.14 4.37
CA SER A 303 13.95 -0.16 4.86
C SER A 303 12.88 -0.99 5.56
N TYR A 304 11.79 -0.36 5.98
CA TYR A 304 10.73 -0.95 6.81
C TYR A 304 11.23 -1.48 8.17
N ARG A 305 12.48 -1.19 8.58
CA ARG A 305 13.17 -1.78 9.73
C ARG A 305 12.35 -1.72 11.02
N ASN A 306 11.77 -0.57 11.34
CA ASN A 306 11.04 -0.33 12.58
C ASN A 306 9.51 -0.52 12.42
N VAL A 307 9.02 -1.05 11.29
CA VAL A 307 7.60 -1.28 11.10
C VAL A 307 7.10 -2.41 12.02
N ASP A 308 5.94 -2.21 12.63
CA ASP A 308 5.20 -3.28 13.27
C ASP A 308 4.53 -4.15 12.20
N GLU A 309 4.82 -5.45 12.19
CA GLU A 309 4.37 -6.38 11.15
C GLU A 309 2.85 -6.62 11.18
N VAL A 310 2.27 -6.59 12.38
CA VAL A 310 0.82 -6.76 12.57
C VAL A 310 0.08 -5.54 12.05
N GLN A 311 0.54 -4.34 12.43
CA GLN A 311 -0.02 -3.08 11.94
C GLN A 311 0.11 -2.94 10.43
N TYR A 312 1.24 -3.32 9.85
CA TYR A 312 1.45 -3.29 8.40
C TYR A 312 0.46 -4.19 7.65
N ARG A 313 0.28 -5.43 8.12
CA ARG A 313 -0.69 -6.36 7.53
C ARG A 313 -2.13 -5.86 7.70
N ALA A 314 -2.46 -5.34 8.87
CA ALA A 314 -3.77 -4.76 9.15
C ALA A 314 -4.07 -3.54 8.27
N ALA A 315 -3.07 -2.68 8.02
CA ALA A 315 -3.21 -1.54 7.11
C ALA A 315 -3.46 -1.97 5.66
N LEU A 316 -2.82 -3.04 5.19
CA LEU A 316 -3.11 -3.62 3.88
C LEU A 316 -4.52 -4.22 3.82
N LEU A 317 -4.96 -4.94 4.87
CA LEU A 317 -6.33 -5.47 4.96
C LEU A 317 -7.37 -4.36 4.90
N ALA A 318 -7.16 -3.24 5.61
CA ALA A 318 -8.04 -2.08 5.57
C ALA A 318 -8.14 -1.50 4.15
N PHE A 319 -7.05 -1.53 3.38
CA PHE A 319 -7.10 -1.12 1.97
C PHE A 319 -7.80 -2.17 1.09
N TYR A 320 -7.50 -3.45 1.23
CA TYR A 320 -8.11 -4.50 0.40
C TYR A 320 -9.63 -4.53 0.56
N GLU A 321 -10.11 -4.40 1.78
CA GLU A 321 -11.51 -4.63 2.13
C GLU A 321 -12.35 -3.35 2.23
N GLN A 322 -11.72 -2.18 2.41
CA GLN A 322 -12.42 -0.90 2.60
C GLN A 322 -11.91 0.22 1.69
N LEU A 323 -10.83 0.00 0.94
CA LEU A 323 -10.09 1.00 0.13
C LEU A 323 -9.56 2.19 0.93
N SER A 324 -9.48 2.10 2.26
CA SER A 324 -8.89 3.18 3.05
C SER A 324 -7.38 3.21 2.90
N VAL A 325 -6.85 4.32 2.40
CA VAL A 325 -5.40 4.54 2.26
C VAL A 325 -4.76 5.02 3.56
N LEU A 326 -5.56 5.52 4.51
CA LEU A 326 -5.05 6.23 5.68
C LEU A 326 -4.12 5.40 6.57
N PRO A 327 -4.44 4.14 6.90
CA PRO A 327 -3.56 3.36 7.76
C PRO A 327 -2.18 3.12 7.13
N MET A 328 -2.13 2.78 5.84
CA MET A 328 -0.84 2.57 5.16
C MET A 328 -0.11 3.89 4.89
N LYS A 329 -0.83 4.99 4.63
CA LYS A 329 -0.24 6.32 4.51
C LYS A 329 0.47 6.74 5.80
N GLN A 330 -0.13 6.49 6.95
CA GLN A 330 0.50 6.78 8.23
C GLN A 330 1.80 5.99 8.40
N ILE A 331 1.78 4.68 8.14
CA ILE A 331 2.98 3.84 8.17
C ILE A 331 4.03 4.36 7.18
N PHE A 332 3.63 4.72 5.96
CA PHE A 332 4.54 5.27 4.95
C PHE A 332 5.24 6.55 5.43
N ILE A 333 4.51 7.49 6.01
CA ILE A 333 5.07 8.75 6.55
C ILE A 333 6.08 8.43 7.67
N GLU A 334 5.72 7.57 8.61
CA GLU A 334 6.59 7.16 9.73
C GLU A 334 7.87 6.48 9.23
N GLN A 335 7.74 5.56 8.25
CA GLN A 335 8.88 4.89 7.63
C GLN A 335 9.76 5.85 6.84
N TYR A 336 9.18 6.85 6.18
CA TYR A 336 9.93 7.85 5.43
C TYR A 336 10.73 8.77 6.36
N ILE A 337 10.12 9.26 7.43
CA ILE A 337 10.81 10.05 8.47
C ILE A 337 11.94 9.21 9.08
N PHE A 338 11.65 7.98 9.48
CA PHE A 338 12.69 7.06 9.99
C PHE A 338 13.83 6.89 9.00
N ALA A 339 13.53 6.68 7.72
CA ALA A 339 14.55 6.50 6.69
C ALA A 339 15.44 7.75 6.56
N THR A 340 14.83 8.94 6.50
CA THR A 340 15.58 10.20 6.40
C THR A 340 16.42 10.53 7.64
N GLU A 341 16.07 10.04 8.80
CA GLU A 341 16.83 10.25 10.05
C GLU A 341 17.97 9.25 10.22
N HIS A 342 17.80 8.00 9.76
CA HIS A 342 18.68 6.88 10.09
C HIS A 342 19.61 6.43 8.97
N TYR A 343 19.29 6.75 7.73
CA TYR A 343 20.15 6.45 6.57
C TYR A 343 20.67 7.73 5.94
N SER A 344 21.78 7.58 5.24
CA SER A 344 22.44 8.72 4.63
C SER A 344 23.34 8.28 3.47
#